data_e4304f3617dff79073d5487589698249
#
_entry.id   e4304f3617dff79073d5487589698249
#
_cell.length_a   1.000
_cell.length_b   1.000
_cell.length_c   1.000
_cell.angle_alpha   90.00
_cell.angle_beta   90.00
_cell.angle_gamma   90.00
#
_symmetry.space_group_name_H-M   'P 1'
#
loop_
_entity.id
_entity.type
_entity.pdbx_description
1 polymer ?
#
loop_
_entity_poly.entity_id
_entity_poly.type
_entity_poly.pdbx_seq_one_letter_code
_entity_poly.pdbx_strand_id
1 'polypeptide(L)' 'MSNIVFHCPKCGQKIKAPEIMAGEVGDCPNCKTPLVIPAPPKNPQAP' A
#
# COMPACT_ATOMS: atom_id res chain seq x y z
N MET A 1 -2.34 -12.21 9.55
CA MET A 1 -2.71 -10.93 8.96
C MET A 1 -1.50 -10.13 8.64
N SER A 2 -1.37 -9.76 7.42
CA SER A 2 -0.20 -9.04 6.96
C SER A 2 -0.57 -7.62 6.57
N ASN A 3 0.39 -6.75 6.72
CA ASN A 3 0.23 -5.37 6.30
C ASN A 3 1.22 -5.06 5.21
N ILE A 4 0.83 -4.13 4.36
CA ILE A 4 1.67 -3.66 3.29
C ILE A 4 2.24 -2.32 3.71
N VAL A 5 3.56 -2.18 3.61
CA VAL A 5 4.20 -0.91 3.93
C VAL A 5 4.77 -0.35 2.64
N PHE A 6 4.42 0.88 2.36
CA PHE A 6 4.90 1.55 1.16
C PHE A 6 5.00 3.03 1.44
N HIS A 7 5.54 3.77 0.48
CA HIS A 7 5.76 5.19 0.64
C HIS A 7 5.01 5.97 -0.42
N CYS A 8 4.48 7.10 -0.01
CA CYS A 8 3.81 7.99 -0.94
C CYS A 8 4.83 8.52 -1.94
N PRO A 9 4.53 8.46 -3.25
CA PRO A 9 5.47 8.96 -4.23
C PRO A 9 5.60 10.47 -4.26
N LYS A 10 4.71 11.17 -3.58
CA LYS A 10 4.76 12.62 -3.58
C LYS A 10 5.51 13.16 -2.39
N CYS A 11 5.14 12.75 -1.20
CA CYS A 11 5.75 13.28 0.02
C CYS A 11 6.69 12.30 0.70
N GLY A 12 6.69 11.05 0.28
CA GLY A 12 7.57 10.06 0.89
C GLY A 12 7.07 9.53 2.22
N GLN A 13 5.85 9.85 2.59
CA GLN A 13 5.32 9.40 3.86
C GLN A 13 5.15 7.89 3.85
N LYS A 14 5.56 7.26 4.93
CA LYS A 14 5.39 5.83 5.09
C LYS A 14 3.93 5.52 5.35
N ILE A 15 3.39 4.59 4.60
CA ILE A 15 1.98 4.24 4.68
C ILE A 15 1.88 2.75 4.95
N LYS A 16 0.96 2.40 5.81
CA LYS A 16 0.71 1.01 6.14
C LYS A 16 -0.75 0.69 5.85
N ALA A 17 -0.99 -0.39 5.16
CA ALA A 17 -2.33 -0.80 4.79
C ALA A 17 -2.47 -2.31 4.96
N PRO A 18 -3.68 -2.78 5.25
CA PRO A 18 -3.90 -4.23 5.31
C PRO A 18 -3.78 -4.84 3.93
N GLU A 19 -3.29 -6.06 3.89
CA GLU A 19 -3.06 -6.69 2.59
C GLU A 19 -4.34 -6.94 1.83
N ILE A 20 -5.47 -6.99 2.50
CA ILE A 20 -6.74 -7.16 1.80
C ILE A 20 -7.06 -5.94 0.95
N MET A 21 -6.38 -4.84 1.19
CA MET A 21 -6.60 -3.62 0.42
C MET A 21 -5.65 -3.52 -0.77
N ALA A 22 -4.87 -4.55 -1.02
CA ALA A 22 -3.94 -4.52 -2.14
C ALA A 22 -4.69 -4.27 -3.44
N GLY A 23 -4.19 -3.35 -4.24
CA GLY A 23 -4.84 -3.01 -5.51
C GLY A 23 -5.93 -1.98 -5.39
N GLU A 24 -6.30 -1.61 -4.17
CA GLU A 24 -7.32 -0.61 -3.97
C GLU A 24 -6.72 0.79 -4.10
N VAL A 25 -7.59 1.74 -4.35
CA VAL A 25 -7.16 3.13 -4.42
C VAL A 25 -7.32 3.75 -3.06
N GLY A 26 -6.29 4.45 -2.61
CA GLY A 26 -6.34 5.13 -1.34
C GLY A 26 -5.74 6.51 -1.45
N ASP A 27 -5.68 7.20 -0.33
CA ASP A 27 -5.10 8.52 -0.27
C ASP A 27 -3.97 8.53 0.73
N CYS A 28 -2.97 9.33 0.42
CA CYS A 28 -1.90 9.55 1.38
C CYS A 28 -2.46 10.34 2.56
N PRO A 29 -2.23 9.88 3.79
CA PRO A 29 -2.74 10.63 4.95
C PRO A 29 -2.03 11.93 5.20
N ASN A 30 -0.89 12.13 4.57
CA ASN A 30 -0.10 13.33 4.78
C ASN A 30 -0.38 14.40 3.74
N CYS A 31 -0.29 14.06 2.47
CA CYS A 31 -0.48 15.04 1.40
C CYS A 31 -1.77 14.82 0.64
N LYS A 32 -2.51 13.78 0.95
CA LYS A 32 -3.81 13.49 0.35
C LYS A 32 -3.75 13.23 -1.14
N THR A 33 -2.59 12.78 -1.60
CA THR A 33 -2.46 12.41 -3.01
C THR A 33 -3.09 11.04 -3.22
N PRO A 34 -3.95 10.90 -4.22
CA PRO A 34 -4.52 9.59 -4.51
C PRO A 34 -3.43 8.64 -4.99
N LEU A 35 -3.50 7.42 -4.52
CA LEU A 35 -2.50 6.42 -4.89
C LEU A 35 -3.14 5.05 -4.85
N VAL A 36 -2.45 4.11 -5.45
CA VAL A 36 -2.90 2.73 -5.46
C VAL A 36 -2.05 1.95 -4.47
N ILE A 37 -2.71 1.18 -3.63
CA ILE A 37 -2.02 0.37 -2.65
C ILE A 37 -1.37 -0.81 -3.37
N PRO A 38 -0.05 -0.94 -3.30
CA PRO A 38 0.63 -2.01 -4.03
C PRO A 38 0.35 -3.38 -3.45
N ALA A 39 0.37 -4.37 -4.30
CA ALA A 39 0.25 -5.73 -3.83
C ALA A 39 1.55 -6.11 -3.13
N PRO A 40 1.47 -6.95 -2.09
CA PRO A 40 2.69 -7.41 -1.44
C PRO A 40 3.49 -8.29 -2.37
N PRO A 41 4.78 -8.46 -2.08
CA PRO A 41 5.58 -9.36 -2.89
C PRO A 41 4.95 -10.74 -2.93
N LYS A 42 4.83 -11.27 -4.12
CA LYS A 42 4.22 -12.55 -4.28
C LYS A 42 5.15 -13.63 -3.76
N ASN A 43 4.66 -14.45 -2.89
CA ASN A 43 5.47 -15.56 -2.46
C ASN A 43 5.09 -16.81 -3.25
N PRO A 44 6.02 -17.75 -3.33
CA PRO A 44 5.84 -18.89 -4.22
C PRO A 44 4.64 -19.77 -3.89
N GLN A 45 4.29 -19.84 -2.64
CA GLN A 45 3.18 -20.70 -2.28
C GLN A 45 1.86 -19.98 -2.31
N ALA A 46 1.86 -18.75 -2.70
CA ALA A 46 0.60 -18.03 -2.82
C ALA A 46 -0.24 -18.73 -3.87
N PRO A 47 -1.45 -19.03 -3.55
CA PRO A 47 -2.32 -19.71 -4.49
C PRO A 47 -2.67 -18.86 -5.67
#